data_20bc341f24ec96ee75ab5f7cd0d6da9a
#
_entry.id   20bc341f24ec96ee75ab5f7cd0d6da9a
#
_cell.length_a   1.000
_cell.length_b   1.000
_cell.length_c   1.000
_cell.angle_alpha   90.00
_cell.angle_beta   90.00
_cell.angle_gamma   90.00
#
_symmetry.space_group_name_H-M   'P 1'
#
loop_
_entity.id
_entity.type
_entity.pdbx_description
1 polymer ?
#
loop_
_entity_poly.entity_id
_entity_poly.type
_entity_poly.pdbx_seq_one_letter_code
_entity_poly.pdbx_strand_id
1 'polypeptide(L)'
;GLLEEREELERTLSEAGLTPARVLCSHAHVDHCANNRYFQEKYGTKIALTFPEAGMCASLLTLKCYFLTLSPGPVERESACMVHEPDYFIPPNDGPFTLGGVRFQVVQTPGHSAGHICVITPDNVCYTADALLSGELLNAKLPYNLSQEMAIHSREKLRGLGCDFYIMAHRGVCSGVEIGPLIDANQALIRRRAEEILSLVDRPMTASQISERACTRYQLLTHKPRRALRFERNVRFFIEFLADSGSLSQICQNGTAYYLRAENPENPT
;
A
#
# COMPACT_ATOMS: atom_id res chain seq x y z
N GLY A 1 4.63 -12.32 -6.42
CA GLY A 1 5.67 -11.85 -7.35
C GLY A 1 5.07 -11.28 -8.63
N LEU A 2 5.84 -10.46 -9.34
CA LEU A 2 5.48 -9.93 -10.65
C LEU A 2 5.38 -11.04 -11.71
N LEU A 3 4.83 -10.73 -12.89
CA LEU A 3 4.70 -11.72 -13.98
C LEU A 3 6.05 -12.24 -14.46
N GLU A 4 7.05 -11.38 -14.53
CA GLU A 4 8.42 -11.72 -14.93
C GLU A 4 9.15 -12.63 -13.92
N GLU A 5 8.69 -12.69 -12.68
CA GLU A 5 9.25 -13.53 -11.62
C GLU A 5 8.57 -14.92 -11.54
N ARG A 6 7.57 -15.19 -12.40
CA ARG A 6 6.76 -16.41 -12.35
C ARG A 6 7.59 -17.68 -12.45
N GLU A 7 8.50 -17.74 -13.43
CA GLU A 7 9.33 -18.94 -13.65
C GLU A 7 10.24 -19.23 -12.45
N GLU A 8 10.80 -18.17 -11.84
CA GLU A 8 11.63 -18.31 -10.64
C GLU A 8 10.79 -18.79 -9.46
N LEU A 9 9.59 -18.24 -9.28
CA LEU A 9 8.67 -18.64 -8.22
C LEU A 9 8.26 -20.13 -8.38
N GLU A 10 7.94 -20.57 -9.59
CA GLU A 10 7.61 -21.98 -9.86
C GLU A 10 8.80 -22.91 -9.61
N ARG A 11 9.99 -22.49 -10.04
CA ARG A 11 11.22 -23.24 -9.78
C ARG A 11 11.44 -23.41 -8.28
N THR A 12 11.34 -22.32 -7.52
CA THR A 12 11.53 -22.33 -6.06
C THR A 12 10.52 -23.25 -5.36
N LEU A 13 9.26 -23.22 -5.76
CA LEU A 13 8.24 -24.13 -5.24
C LEU A 13 8.54 -25.58 -5.58
N SER A 14 8.95 -25.87 -6.82
CA SER A 14 9.28 -27.21 -7.29
C SER A 14 10.51 -27.78 -6.58
N GLU A 15 11.57 -26.99 -6.43
CA GLU A 15 12.79 -27.37 -5.70
C GLU A 15 12.49 -27.66 -4.23
N ALA A 16 11.54 -26.95 -3.63
CA ALA A 16 11.07 -27.22 -2.28
C ALA A 16 10.07 -28.39 -2.17
N GLY A 17 9.69 -29.02 -3.30
CA GLY A 17 8.67 -30.08 -3.33
C GLY A 17 7.26 -29.59 -2.98
N LEU A 18 6.97 -28.29 -3.18
CA LEU A 18 5.72 -27.66 -2.82
C LEU A 18 4.83 -27.41 -4.04
N THR A 19 3.52 -27.60 -3.86
CA THR A 19 2.49 -27.19 -4.81
C THR A 19 1.59 -26.14 -4.15
N PRO A 20 1.33 -25.00 -4.78
CA PRO A 20 0.53 -23.95 -4.18
C PRO A 20 -0.95 -24.32 -4.15
N ALA A 21 -1.40 -24.99 -3.10
CA ALA A 21 -2.80 -25.39 -2.93
C ALA A 21 -3.70 -24.23 -2.49
N ARG A 22 -3.16 -23.27 -1.73
CA ARG A 22 -3.89 -22.13 -1.18
C ARG A 22 -2.99 -20.89 -1.15
N VAL A 23 -3.57 -19.72 -1.44
CA VAL A 23 -2.91 -18.41 -1.31
C VAL A 23 -3.80 -17.53 -0.44
N LEU A 24 -3.22 -17.01 0.62
CA LEU A 24 -3.80 -15.96 1.45
C LEU A 24 -3.10 -14.67 1.06
N CYS A 25 -3.81 -13.78 0.33
CA CYS A 25 -3.24 -12.52 -0.12
C CYS A 25 -3.40 -11.45 0.95
N SER A 26 -2.32 -10.76 1.28
CA SER A 26 -2.34 -9.59 2.16
C SER A 26 -3.07 -8.41 1.54
N HIS A 27 -2.92 -8.21 0.23
CA HIS A 27 -3.57 -7.20 -0.58
C HIS A 27 -3.36 -7.51 -2.07
N ALA A 28 -3.98 -6.73 -2.95
CA ALA A 28 -4.02 -7.04 -4.37
C ALA A 28 -3.25 -6.04 -5.25
N HIS A 29 -2.08 -5.55 -4.79
CA HIS A 29 -1.17 -4.90 -5.73
C HIS A 29 -0.55 -5.90 -6.70
N VAL A 30 -0.09 -5.41 -7.85
CA VAL A 30 0.35 -6.26 -8.96
C VAL A 30 1.45 -7.25 -8.57
N ASP A 31 2.40 -6.84 -7.75
CA ASP A 31 3.51 -7.66 -7.24
C ASP A 31 3.09 -8.68 -6.18
N HIS A 32 1.84 -8.62 -5.70
CA HIS A 32 1.27 -9.60 -4.75
C HIS A 32 0.25 -10.53 -5.41
N CYS A 33 -0.48 -10.09 -6.44
CA CYS A 33 -1.58 -10.87 -7.01
C CYS A 33 -1.44 -11.21 -8.50
N ALA A 34 -0.41 -10.73 -9.21
CA ALA A 34 -0.29 -10.93 -10.66
C ALA A 34 -0.29 -12.41 -11.11
N ASN A 35 0.12 -13.32 -10.24
CA ASN A 35 0.16 -14.75 -10.53
C ASN A 35 -1.03 -15.54 -9.96
N ASN A 36 -1.99 -14.90 -9.26
CA ASN A 36 -3.10 -15.58 -8.64
C ASN A 36 -3.93 -16.38 -9.65
N ARG A 37 -4.40 -15.72 -10.71
CA ARG A 37 -5.18 -16.36 -11.78
C ARG A 37 -4.43 -17.52 -12.42
N TYR A 38 -3.14 -17.34 -12.70
CA TYR A 38 -2.30 -18.40 -13.27
C TYR A 38 -2.21 -19.62 -12.35
N PHE A 39 -2.05 -19.42 -11.04
CA PHE A 39 -2.03 -20.52 -10.08
C PHE A 39 -3.39 -21.19 -9.94
N GLN A 40 -4.50 -20.44 -10.01
CA GLN A 40 -5.84 -21.02 -10.05
C GLN A 40 -6.01 -21.93 -11.28
N GLU A 41 -5.63 -21.45 -12.47
CA GLU A 41 -5.77 -22.20 -13.73
C GLU A 41 -4.83 -23.42 -13.80
N LYS A 42 -3.57 -23.29 -13.34
CA LYS A 42 -2.57 -24.36 -13.48
C LYS A 42 -2.63 -25.40 -12.38
N TYR A 43 -2.83 -24.99 -11.14
CA TYR A 43 -2.74 -25.89 -9.97
C TYR A 43 -4.06 -26.06 -9.22
N GLY A 44 -5.12 -25.39 -9.64
CA GLY A 44 -6.38 -25.36 -8.89
C GLY A 44 -6.28 -24.65 -7.54
N THR A 45 -5.27 -23.78 -7.40
CA THR A 45 -5.02 -23.00 -6.19
C THR A 45 -6.25 -22.21 -5.77
N LYS A 46 -6.58 -22.23 -4.48
CA LYS A 46 -7.69 -21.44 -3.93
C LYS A 46 -7.17 -20.15 -3.32
N ILE A 47 -7.75 -19.02 -3.73
CA ILE A 47 -7.32 -17.67 -3.37
C ILE A 47 -8.27 -17.09 -2.31
N ALA A 48 -7.67 -16.52 -1.25
CA ALA A 48 -8.38 -15.76 -0.23
C ALA A 48 -7.97 -14.28 -0.29
N LEU A 49 -8.96 -13.39 -0.37
CA LEU A 49 -8.80 -11.92 -0.37
C LEU A 49 -9.80 -11.26 0.57
N THR A 50 -9.48 -10.07 1.05
CA THR A 50 -10.47 -9.20 1.67
C THR A 50 -11.43 -8.64 0.62
N PHE A 51 -12.64 -8.27 1.02
CA PHE A 51 -13.66 -7.79 0.09
C PHE A 51 -13.23 -6.53 -0.70
N PRO A 52 -12.57 -5.50 -0.11
CA PRO A 52 -12.10 -4.35 -0.87
C PRO A 52 -11.06 -4.71 -1.95
N GLU A 53 -10.14 -5.61 -1.64
CA GLU A 53 -9.11 -6.07 -2.59
C GLU A 53 -9.72 -6.90 -3.72
N ALA A 54 -10.65 -7.80 -3.41
CA ALA A 54 -11.40 -8.57 -4.40
C ALA A 54 -12.23 -7.64 -5.31
N GLY A 55 -12.88 -6.63 -4.76
CA GLY A 55 -13.62 -5.63 -5.51
C GLY A 55 -12.74 -4.86 -6.50
N MET A 56 -11.51 -4.53 -6.10
CA MET A 56 -10.53 -3.91 -6.99
C MET A 56 -10.16 -4.81 -8.16
N CYS A 57 -9.96 -6.10 -7.91
CA CYS A 57 -9.55 -7.10 -8.91
C CYS A 57 -10.71 -7.70 -9.72
N ALA A 58 -11.96 -7.33 -9.46
CA ALA A 58 -13.14 -7.93 -10.09
C ALA A 58 -13.23 -7.69 -11.61
N SER A 59 -12.66 -6.60 -12.11
CA SER A 59 -12.68 -6.26 -13.54
C SER A 59 -11.66 -5.20 -13.92
N LEU A 60 -11.43 -5.03 -15.23
CA LEU A 60 -10.61 -3.91 -15.73
C LEU A 60 -11.20 -2.54 -15.39
N LEU A 61 -12.53 -2.43 -15.27
CA LEU A 61 -13.18 -1.16 -14.90
C LEU A 61 -12.96 -0.81 -13.42
N THR A 62 -13.02 -1.80 -12.52
CA THR A 62 -12.70 -1.57 -11.09
C THR A 62 -11.23 -1.23 -10.90
N LEU A 63 -10.33 -1.89 -11.64
CA LEU A 63 -8.91 -1.51 -11.69
C LEU A 63 -8.72 -0.09 -12.24
N LYS A 64 -9.47 0.33 -13.27
CA LYS A 64 -9.44 1.70 -13.76
C LYS A 64 -9.89 2.72 -12.70
N CYS A 65 -10.90 2.40 -11.91
CA CYS A 65 -11.32 3.25 -10.78
C CYS A 65 -10.19 3.37 -9.73
N TYR A 66 -9.47 2.31 -9.46
CA TYR A 66 -8.31 2.32 -8.58
C TYR A 66 -7.13 3.13 -9.19
N PHE A 67 -6.84 2.92 -10.49
CA PHE A 67 -5.81 3.66 -11.22
C PHE A 67 -6.37 4.93 -11.87
N LEU A 68 -6.96 5.84 -11.07
CA LEU A 68 -7.67 7.04 -11.54
C LEU A 68 -6.89 7.87 -12.57
N THR A 69 -5.57 7.95 -12.42
CA THR A 69 -4.69 8.75 -13.29
C THR A 69 -4.36 8.07 -14.62
N LEU A 70 -4.72 6.79 -14.82
CA LEU A 70 -4.45 6.06 -16.06
C LEU A 70 -5.73 5.88 -16.88
N SER A 71 -5.63 5.95 -18.21
CA SER A 71 -6.73 5.59 -19.10
C SER A 71 -6.90 4.06 -19.20
N PRO A 72 -8.05 3.53 -19.67
CA PRO A 72 -8.31 2.08 -19.70
C PRO A 72 -7.25 1.25 -20.43
N GLY A 73 -6.76 1.68 -21.57
CA GLY A 73 -5.80 0.91 -22.36
C GLY A 73 -4.47 0.61 -21.63
N PRO A 74 -3.82 1.57 -20.96
CA PRO A 74 -2.70 1.29 -20.06
C PRO A 74 -3.03 0.35 -18.90
N VAL A 75 -4.20 0.50 -18.27
CA VAL A 75 -4.64 -0.39 -17.18
C VAL A 75 -4.75 -1.82 -17.67
N GLU A 76 -5.38 -2.02 -18.84
CA GLU A 76 -5.50 -3.34 -19.45
C GLU A 76 -4.14 -3.98 -19.74
N ARG A 77 -3.23 -3.25 -20.40
CA ARG A 77 -1.92 -3.79 -20.76
C ARG A 77 -1.03 -4.15 -19.59
N GLU A 78 -1.14 -3.43 -18.48
CA GLU A 78 -0.21 -3.56 -17.34
C GLU A 78 -0.81 -4.28 -16.14
N SER A 79 -2.14 -4.34 -16.06
CA SER A 79 -2.81 -4.80 -14.84
C SER A 79 -3.90 -5.85 -15.09
N ALA A 80 -4.10 -6.31 -16.34
CA ALA A 80 -5.07 -7.36 -16.62
C ALA A 80 -4.80 -8.66 -15.85
N CYS A 81 -3.52 -8.92 -15.52
CA CYS A 81 -3.11 -10.06 -14.69
C CYS A 81 -3.65 -10.00 -13.26
N MET A 82 -4.04 -8.82 -12.77
CA MET A 82 -4.65 -8.67 -11.45
C MET A 82 -6.13 -9.08 -11.44
N VAL A 83 -6.79 -9.18 -12.61
CA VAL A 83 -8.22 -9.53 -12.68
C VAL A 83 -8.38 -11.02 -12.40
N HIS A 84 -9.00 -11.33 -11.27
CA HIS A 84 -9.35 -12.70 -10.86
C HIS A 84 -10.46 -12.67 -9.81
N GLU A 85 -11.14 -13.79 -9.64
CA GLU A 85 -12.13 -13.99 -8.59
C GLU A 85 -11.49 -14.79 -7.43
N PRO A 86 -11.60 -14.32 -6.19
CA PRO A 86 -11.17 -15.11 -5.04
C PRO A 86 -12.15 -16.26 -4.78
N ASP A 87 -11.63 -17.37 -4.25
CA ASP A 87 -12.46 -18.50 -3.79
C ASP A 87 -13.02 -18.25 -2.38
N TYR A 88 -12.36 -17.42 -1.58
CA TYR A 88 -12.75 -17.10 -0.21
C TYR A 88 -12.63 -15.62 0.08
N PHE A 89 -13.58 -15.10 0.84
CA PHE A 89 -13.50 -13.75 1.39
C PHE A 89 -13.00 -13.77 2.83
N ILE A 90 -11.98 -12.97 3.09
CA ILE A 90 -11.46 -12.77 4.44
C ILE A 90 -12.40 -11.78 5.15
N PRO A 91 -12.86 -12.10 6.40
CA PRO A 91 -13.75 -11.22 7.15
C PRO A 91 -13.19 -9.81 7.37
N PRO A 92 -14.06 -8.78 7.50
CA PRO A 92 -13.62 -7.38 7.63
C PRO A 92 -13.09 -7.04 9.05
N ASN A 93 -13.12 -7.96 9.97
CA ASN A 93 -12.68 -7.77 11.35
C ASN A 93 -11.40 -8.53 11.65
N ASP A 94 -10.64 -8.06 12.62
CA ASP A 94 -9.52 -8.80 13.19
C ASP A 94 -10.03 -10.12 13.80
N GLY A 95 -9.28 -11.19 13.62
CA GLY A 95 -9.66 -12.48 14.19
C GLY A 95 -9.17 -13.70 13.42
N PRO A 96 -9.61 -14.89 13.83
CA PRO A 96 -9.16 -16.14 13.21
C PRO A 96 -9.75 -16.32 11.81
N PHE A 97 -8.92 -16.82 10.90
CA PHE A 97 -9.30 -17.24 9.57
C PHE A 97 -8.66 -18.60 9.24
N THR A 98 -9.47 -19.57 8.90
CA THR A 98 -8.97 -20.92 8.56
C THR A 98 -8.93 -21.10 7.05
N LEU A 99 -7.76 -21.41 6.51
CA LEU A 99 -7.55 -21.68 5.10
C LEU A 99 -6.78 -23.00 4.91
N GLY A 100 -7.36 -23.96 4.22
CA GLY A 100 -6.74 -25.26 3.97
C GLY A 100 -6.43 -26.06 5.25
N GLY A 101 -7.22 -25.89 6.31
CA GLY A 101 -7.01 -26.56 7.60
C GLY A 101 -6.02 -25.84 8.53
N VAL A 102 -5.33 -24.79 8.05
CA VAL A 102 -4.42 -23.97 8.86
C VAL A 102 -5.20 -22.78 9.42
N ARG A 103 -5.10 -22.54 10.72
CA ARG A 103 -5.73 -21.41 11.41
C ARG A 103 -4.75 -20.26 11.55
N PHE A 104 -5.03 -19.17 10.86
CA PHE A 104 -4.32 -17.90 10.94
C PHE A 104 -5.05 -16.92 11.85
N GLN A 105 -4.36 -15.89 12.32
CA GLN A 105 -4.99 -14.66 12.83
C GLN A 105 -4.81 -13.57 11.79
N VAL A 106 -5.91 -12.96 11.37
CA VAL A 106 -5.91 -11.82 10.45
C VAL A 106 -6.01 -10.54 11.24
N VAL A 107 -5.18 -9.57 10.90
CA VAL A 107 -5.20 -8.21 11.45
C VAL A 107 -5.47 -7.26 10.30
N GLN A 108 -6.60 -6.56 10.34
CA GLN A 108 -6.95 -5.55 9.35
C GLN A 108 -6.01 -4.35 9.49
N THR A 109 -5.25 -4.04 8.44
CA THR A 109 -4.24 -2.98 8.43
C THR A 109 -4.39 -2.09 7.18
N PRO A 110 -5.59 -1.48 6.96
CA PRO A 110 -5.80 -0.59 5.82
C PRO A 110 -4.86 0.62 5.89
N GLY A 111 -4.62 1.21 4.73
CA GLY A 111 -3.75 2.39 4.60
C GLY A 111 -2.78 2.26 3.45
N HIS A 112 -1.99 1.18 3.36
CA HIS A 112 -1.23 0.88 2.15
C HIS A 112 -2.18 0.59 0.97
N SER A 113 -3.17 -0.26 1.17
CA SER A 113 -4.32 -0.44 0.28
C SER A 113 -5.61 -0.48 1.10
N ALA A 114 -6.77 -0.49 0.43
CA ALA A 114 -8.07 -0.37 1.10
C ALA A 114 -8.41 -1.57 2.00
N GLY A 115 -8.02 -2.76 1.60
CA GLY A 115 -8.28 -4.01 2.33
C GLY A 115 -7.03 -4.73 2.79
N HIS A 116 -5.92 -4.01 2.95
CA HIS A 116 -4.66 -4.59 3.40
C HIS A 116 -4.79 -5.29 4.75
N ILE A 117 -4.17 -6.46 4.88
CA ILE A 117 -4.11 -7.23 6.12
C ILE A 117 -2.68 -7.65 6.45
N CYS A 118 -2.40 -7.79 7.73
CA CYS A 118 -1.30 -8.60 8.24
C CYS A 118 -1.84 -9.98 8.64
N VAL A 119 -0.98 -10.99 8.59
CA VAL A 119 -1.37 -12.38 8.88
C VAL A 119 -0.41 -12.99 9.89
N ILE A 120 -0.94 -13.52 10.99
CA ILE A 120 -0.16 -14.22 11.99
C ILE A 120 -0.35 -15.72 11.79
N THR A 121 0.75 -16.44 11.64
CA THR A 121 0.81 -17.88 11.46
C THR A 121 0.66 -18.62 12.80
N PRO A 122 0.34 -19.95 12.81
CA PRO A 122 0.21 -20.70 14.05
C PRO A 122 1.47 -20.75 14.92
N ASP A 123 2.63 -20.58 14.33
CA ASP A 123 3.95 -20.49 14.97
C ASP A 123 4.35 -19.06 15.37
N ASN A 124 3.36 -18.17 15.53
CA ASN A 124 3.50 -16.82 16.05
C ASN A 124 4.41 -15.89 15.21
N VAL A 125 4.43 -16.09 13.89
CA VAL A 125 5.13 -15.20 12.95
C VAL A 125 4.11 -14.28 12.26
N CYS A 126 4.33 -12.97 12.27
CA CYS A 126 3.48 -12.00 11.61
C CYS A 126 4.04 -11.64 10.22
N TYR A 127 3.33 -11.98 9.15
CA TYR A 127 3.57 -11.43 7.83
C TYR A 127 2.89 -10.05 7.74
N THR A 128 3.69 -8.98 7.79
CA THR A 128 3.19 -7.60 7.77
C THR A 128 2.95 -7.08 6.36
N ALA A 129 3.39 -7.82 5.36
CA ALA A 129 3.35 -7.39 3.96
C ALA A 129 3.88 -5.95 3.79
N ASP A 130 3.08 -5.04 3.24
CA ASP A 130 3.45 -3.66 2.97
C ASP A 130 2.96 -2.65 4.02
N ALA A 131 2.44 -3.13 5.16
CA ALA A 131 2.13 -2.25 6.27
C ALA A 131 3.40 -1.56 6.81
N LEU A 132 4.56 -2.23 6.73
CA LEU A 132 5.85 -1.71 7.15
C LEU A 132 6.89 -1.79 6.03
N LEU A 133 7.69 -0.74 5.92
CA LEU A 133 8.96 -0.76 5.20
C LEU A 133 10.05 -1.32 6.12
N SER A 134 10.89 -2.19 5.58
CA SER A 134 12.10 -2.65 6.28
C SER A 134 13.08 -1.49 6.52
N GLY A 135 14.02 -1.68 7.43
CA GLY A 135 15.04 -0.68 7.73
C GLY A 135 15.80 -0.19 6.49
N GLU A 136 16.07 -1.07 5.53
CA GLU A 136 16.73 -0.74 4.27
C GLU A 136 15.91 0.21 3.38
N LEU A 137 14.58 0.17 3.50
CA LEU A 137 13.65 0.96 2.69
C LEU A 137 13.19 2.26 3.36
N LEU A 138 13.61 2.54 4.59
CA LEU A 138 13.26 3.78 5.32
C LEU A 138 13.85 5.06 4.72
N ASN A 139 14.71 4.95 3.71
CA ASN A 139 15.21 6.07 2.92
C ASN A 139 14.32 6.40 1.71
N ALA A 140 13.14 5.77 1.58
CA ALA A 140 12.21 5.98 0.49
C ALA A 140 11.90 7.47 0.32
N LYS A 141 12.08 7.96 -0.92
CA LYS A 141 11.88 9.38 -1.25
C LYS A 141 10.41 9.77 -1.13
N LEU A 142 9.51 8.89 -1.57
CA LEU A 142 8.07 9.09 -1.53
C LEU A 142 7.38 7.74 -1.25
N PRO A 143 7.22 7.36 0.04
CA PRO A 143 6.55 6.10 0.39
C PRO A 143 5.10 6.13 -0.07
N TYR A 144 4.61 4.98 -0.53
CA TYR A 144 3.23 4.85 -0.99
C TYR A 144 2.34 4.36 0.14
N ASN A 145 1.25 5.07 0.37
CA ASN A 145 0.05 4.60 1.05
C ASN A 145 -1.16 5.27 0.38
N LEU A 146 -2.26 4.57 0.28
CA LEU A 146 -3.54 5.12 -0.17
C LEU A 146 -4.08 6.16 0.85
N SER A 147 -3.87 5.90 2.15
CA SER A 147 -4.16 6.83 3.24
C SER A 147 -3.02 6.82 4.25
N GLN A 148 -2.40 7.98 4.46
CA GLN A 148 -1.31 8.10 5.43
C GLN A 148 -1.79 7.93 6.86
N GLU A 149 -2.95 8.48 7.19
CA GLU A 149 -3.55 8.39 8.53
C GLU A 149 -3.89 6.94 8.89
N MET A 150 -4.61 6.24 7.99
CA MET A 150 -4.94 4.83 8.21
C MET A 150 -3.68 3.96 8.33
N ALA A 151 -2.63 4.26 7.54
CA ALA A 151 -1.36 3.54 7.63
C ALA A 151 -0.68 3.75 8.99
N ILE A 152 -0.73 4.97 9.55
CA ILE A 152 -0.20 5.27 10.89
C ILE A 152 -0.97 4.47 11.95
N HIS A 153 -2.30 4.49 11.93
CA HIS A 153 -3.13 3.74 12.86
C HIS A 153 -2.92 2.23 12.75
N SER A 154 -2.85 1.71 11.53
CA SER A 154 -2.62 0.28 11.29
C SER A 154 -1.26 -0.20 11.80
N ARG A 155 -0.22 0.62 11.65
CA ARG A 155 1.12 0.33 12.19
C ARG A 155 1.12 0.28 13.71
N GLU A 156 0.37 1.16 14.36
CA GLU A 156 0.27 1.16 15.82
C GLU A 156 -0.37 -0.13 16.35
N LYS A 157 -1.33 -0.71 15.63
CA LYS A 157 -1.91 -2.01 16.01
C LYS A 157 -0.84 -3.12 16.07
N LEU A 158 0.17 -3.07 15.20
CA LEU A 158 1.23 -4.09 15.14
C LEU A 158 2.09 -4.11 16.39
N ARG A 159 2.22 -2.99 17.09
CA ARG A 159 3.03 -2.84 18.31
C ARG A 159 2.59 -3.80 19.43
N GLY A 160 1.29 -4.07 19.50
CA GLY A 160 0.70 -4.89 20.57
C GLY A 160 0.50 -6.36 20.24
N LEU A 161 0.92 -6.85 19.06
CA LEU A 161 0.60 -8.21 18.63
C LEU A 161 1.40 -9.30 19.36
N GLY A 162 2.59 -9.00 19.87
CA GLY A 162 3.41 -9.95 20.63
C GLY A 162 3.92 -11.14 19.82
N CYS A 163 4.15 -10.96 18.50
CA CYS A 163 4.72 -12.01 17.65
C CYS A 163 6.23 -12.12 17.85
N ASP A 164 6.76 -13.34 17.65
CA ASP A 164 8.19 -13.61 17.78
C ASP A 164 8.99 -12.96 16.66
N PHE A 165 8.45 -13.01 15.44
CA PHE A 165 9.04 -12.40 14.24
C PHE A 165 8.00 -11.68 13.40
N TYR A 166 8.47 -10.67 12.66
CA TYR A 166 7.70 -9.90 11.69
C TYR A 166 8.42 -9.91 10.35
N ILE A 167 7.70 -10.33 9.30
CA ILE A 167 8.23 -10.45 7.93
C ILE A 167 7.58 -9.38 7.05
N MET A 168 8.38 -8.50 6.45
CA MET A 168 7.98 -7.50 5.48
C MET A 168 8.07 -8.07 4.05
N ALA A 169 7.20 -7.63 3.15
CA ALA A 169 7.16 -8.13 1.76
C ALA A 169 8.42 -7.78 0.96
N HIS A 170 8.88 -6.54 1.06
CA HIS A 170 10.02 -6.04 0.28
C HIS A 170 11.30 -6.05 1.12
N ARG A 171 11.77 -7.25 1.45
CA ARG A 171 12.98 -7.54 2.23
C ARG A 171 12.89 -7.11 3.70
N GLY A 172 13.09 -8.03 4.52
CA GLY A 172 13.34 -7.81 5.94
C GLY A 172 12.52 -8.72 6.83
N VAL A 173 13.20 -9.13 7.89
CA VAL A 173 12.64 -9.82 9.04
C VAL A 173 13.14 -9.06 10.25
N CYS A 174 12.27 -8.81 11.21
CA CYS A 174 12.68 -8.31 12.53
C CYS A 174 12.06 -9.15 13.64
N SER A 175 12.72 -9.17 14.78
CA SER A 175 12.21 -9.82 15.99
C SER A 175 11.11 -8.97 16.65
N GLY A 176 10.34 -9.58 17.55
CA GLY A 176 9.33 -8.88 18.32
C GLY A 176 9.89 -7.74 19.18
N VAL A 177 11.17 -7.79 19.54
CA VAL A 177 11.83 -6.70 20.31
C VAL A 177 12.10 -5.48 19.41
N GLU A 178 12.35 -5.70 18.12
CA GLU A 178 12.73 -4.65 17.17
C GLU A 178 11.52 -3.98 16.49
N ILE A 179 10.31 -4.54 16.62
CA ILE A 179 9.13 -4.05 15.92
C ILE A 179 8.75 -2.62 16.34
N GLY A 180 8.84 -2.29 17.61
CA GLY A 180 8.53 -0.97 18.14
C GLY A 180 9.36 0.15 17.47
N PRO A 181 10.69 0.11 17.57
CA PRO A 181 11.57 1.03 16.84
C PRO A 181 11.32 1.11 15.34
N LEU A 182 11.02 -0.02 14.67
CA LEU A 182 10.73 -0.05 13.24
C LEU A 182 9.40 0.67 12.91
N ILE A 183 8.37 0.50 13.75
CA ILE A 183 7.10 1.23 13.61
C ILE A 183 7.35 2.73 13.75
N ASP A 184 8.09 3.16 14.79
CA ASP A 184 8.41 4.56 15.02
C ASP A 184 9.13 5.18 13.82
N ALA A 185 10.10 4.48 13.26
CA ALA A 185 10.85 4.94 12.08
C ALA A 185 9.95 5.05 10.82
N ASN A 186 9.03 4.10 10.62
CA ASN A 186 8.05 4.15 9.54
C ASN A 186 7.09 5.33 9.67
N GLN A 187 6.60 5.59 10.88
CA GLN A 187 5.72 6.73 11.15
C GLN A 187 6.46 8.06 11.01
N ALA A 188 7.70 8.14 11.51
CA ALA A 188 8.55 9.32 11.37
C ALA A 188 8.83 9.65 9.89
N LEU A 189 9.00 8.63 9.04
CA LEU A 189 9.15 8.83 7.59
C LEU A 189 7.91 9.53 6.98
N ILE A 190 6.70 9.08 7.31
CA ILE A 190 5.46 9.71 6.82
C ILE A 190 5.40 11.17 7.28
N ARG A 191 5.56 11.43 8.57
CA ARG A 191 5.48 12.77 9.15
C ARG A 191 6.50 13.70 8.52
N ARG A 192 7.76 13.28 8.41
CA ARG A 192 8.82 14.06 7.76
C ARG A 192 8.47 14.39 6.30
N ARG A 193 7.93 13.45 5.52
CA ARG A 193 7.53 13.72 4.14
C ARG A 193 6.34 14.67 4.06
N ALA A 194 5.38 14.57 4.97
CA ALA A 194 4.26 15.49 5.06
C ALA A 194 4.76 16.92 5.38
N GLU A 195 5.63 17.09 6.37
CA GLU A 195 6.24 18.38 6.73
C GLU A 195 7.04 18.98 5.56
N GLU A 196 7.86 18.16 4.89
CA GLU A 196 8.61 18.59 3.72
C GLU A 196 7.67 19.05 2.58
N ILE A 197 6.59 18.32 2.30
CA ILE A 197 5.60 18.73 1.28
C ILE A 197 4.86 19.99 1.71
N LEU A 198 4.45 20.10 2.97
CA LEU A 198 3.86 21.31 3.52
C LEU A 198 4.80 22.51 3.33
N SER A 199 6.10 22.31 3.54
CA SER A 199 7.10 23.38 3.37
C SER A 199 7.20 23.95 1.94
N LEU A 200 6.74 23.19 0.93
CA LEU A 200 6.74 23.62 -0.47
C LEU A 200 5.57 24.55 -0.82
N VAL A 201 4.54 24.61 0.05
CA VAL A 201 3.34 25.42 -0.19
C VAL A 201 3.56 26.82 0.39
N ASP A 202 4.00 27.76 -0.44
CA ASP A 202 4.34 29.17 -0.06
C ASP A 202 3.27 30.19 -0.47
N ARG A 203 2.27 29.76 -1.24
CA ARG A 203 1.12 30.53 -1.73
C ARG A 203 0.00 29.56 -2.08
N PRO A 204 -1.20 30.04 -2.46
CA PRO A 204 -2.21 29.15 -3.03
C PRO A 204 -1.69 28.40 -4.25
N MET A 205 -1.70 27.07 -4.19
CA MET A 205 -1.16 26.18 -5.22
C MET A 205 -2.13 25.06 -5.53
N THR A 206 -2.20 24.64 -6.79
CA THR A 206 -2.93 23.42 -7.17
C THR A 206 -2.16 22.17 -6.73
N ALA A 207 -2.84 21.03 -6.61
CA ALA A 207 -2.19 19.76 -6.30
C ALA A 207 -1.08 19.40 -7.31
N SER A 208 -1.27 19.73 -8.59
CA SER A 208 -0.25 19.48 -9.63
C SER A 208 0.99 20.36 -9.45
N GLN A 209 0.82 21.64 -9.06
CA GLN A 209 1.96 22.51 -8.74
C GLN A 209 2.75 22.05 -7.52
N ILE A 210 2.05 21.58 -6.48
CA ILE A 210 2.70 20.99 -5.29
C ILE A 210 3.46 19.73 -5.71
N SER A 211 2.85 18.87 -6.53
CA SER A 211 3.46 17.63 -7.03
C SER A 211 4.72 17.91 -7.86
N GLU A 212 4.71 18.93 -8.71
CA GLU A 212 5.89 19.36 -9.49
C GLU A 212 7.05 19.75 -8.57
N ARG A 213 6.77 20.60 -7.56
CA ARG A 213 7.77 20.99 -6.56
C ARG A 213 8.30 19.80 -5.76
N ALA A 214 7.42 18.90 -5.34
CA ALA A 214 7.82 17.70 -4.61
C ALA A 214 8.68 16.77 -5.47
N CYS A 215 8.32 16.54 -6.73
CA CYS A 215 9.13 15.75 -7.66
C CYS A 215 10.52 16.36 -7.88
N THR A 216 10.61 17.67 -7.99
CA THR A 216 11.90 18.39 -8.09
C THR A 216 12.70 18.23 -6.80
N ARG A 217 12.09 18.48 -5.65
CA ARG A 217 12.72 18.38 -4.31
C ARG A 217 13.29 16.99 -4.04
N TYR A 218 12.55 15.95 -4.41
CA TYR A 218 12.96 14.56 -4.18
C TYR A 218 13.75 13.96 -5.36
N GLN A 219 14.04 14.75 -6.40
CA GLN A 219 14.72 14.25 -7.61
C GLN A 219 14.01 13.03 -8.20
N LEU A 220 12.68 13.10 -8.32
CA LEU A 220 11.83 12.08 -8.94
C LEU A 220 11.57 12.40 -10.43
N LEU A 221 12.55 13.00 -11.09
CA LEU A 221 12.44 13.39 -12.48
C LEU A 221 12.35 12.17 -13.40
N THR A 222 11.41 12.21 -14.33
CA THR A 222 11.18 11.11 -15.27
C THR A 222 10.64 11.62 -16.59
N HIS A 223 11.05 10.99 -17.69
CA HIS A 223 10.47 11.21 -19.01
C HIS A 223 9.34 10.22 -19.36
N LYS A 224 8.97 9.35 -18.39
CA LYS A 224 7.89 8.37 -18.56
C LYS A 224 6.59 8.94 -17.98
N PRO A 225 5.58 9.31 -18.83
CA PRO A 225 4.35 9.95 -18.35
C PRO A 225 3.64 9.17 -17.23
N ARG A 226 3.58 7.85 -17.34
CA ARG A 226 2.95 7.00 -16.32
C ARG A 226 3.65 7.07 -14.96
N ARG A 227 4.98 7.15 -14.97
CA ARG A 227 5.75 7.28 -13.73
C ARG A 227 5.51 8.65 -13.09
N ALA A 228 5.41 9.69 -13.91
CA ALA A 228 5.02 11.02 -13.44
C ALA A 228 3.63 11.02 -12.79
N LEU A 229 2.63 10.41 -13.45
CA LEU A 229 1.27 10.28 -12.90
C LEU A 229 1.22 9.49 -11.58
N ARG A 230 2.06 8.46 -11.42
CA ARG A 230 2.18 7.74 -10.14
C ARG A 230 2.77 8.64 -9.05
N PHE A 231 3.77 9.43 -9.35
CA PHE A 231 4.34 10.36 -8.39
C PHE A 231 3.32 11.42 -7.98
N GLU A 232 2.61 12.02 -8.95
CA GLU A 232 1.53 12.98 -8.66
C GLU A 232 0.47 12.38 -7.75
N ARG A 233 0.01 11.15 -8.04
CA ARG A 233 -0.95 10.44 -7.18
C ARG A 233 -0.40 10.28 -5.76
N ASN A 234 0.84 9.84 -5.60
CA ASN A 234 1.42 9.62 -4.27
C ASN A 234 1.58 10.94 -3.49
N VAL A 235 1.96 12.03 -4.15
CA VAL A 235 1.99 13.36 -3.50
C VAL A 235 0.59 13.81 -3.11
N ARG A 236 -0.43 13.52 -3.93
CA ARG A 236 -1.83 13.85 -3.62
C ARG A 236 -2.29 13.21 -2.31
N PHE A 237 -1.92 11.97 -2.02
CA PHE A 237 -2.23 11.32 -0.75
C PHE A 237 -1.59 12.00 0.47
N PHE A 238 -0.45 12.66 0.30
CA PHE A 238 0.12 13.52 1.35
C PHE A 238 -0.62 14.86 1.45
N ILE A 239 -1.06 15.44 0.33
CA ILE A 239 -1.87 16.67 0.34
C ILE A 239 -3.20 16.42 1.05
N GLU A 240 -3.86 15.29 0.80
CA GLU A 240 -5.09 14.86 1.48
C GLU A 240 -4.85 14.72 2.99
N PHE A 241 -3.78 14.03 3.40
CA PHE A 241 -3.41 13.89 4.81
C PHE A 241 -3.16 15.24 5.49
N LEU A 242 -2.49 16.19 4.82
CA LEU A 242 -2.25 17.54 5.34
C LEU A 242 -3.53 18.38 5.40
N ALA A 243 -4.46 18.18 4.48
CA ALA A 243 -5.75 18.85 4.50
C ALA A 243 -6.64 18.30 5.62
N ASP A 244 -6.72 17.00 5.78
CA ASP A 244 -7.50 16.33 6.82
C ASP A 244 -6.98 16.65 8.24
N SER A 245 -5.65 16.80 8.38
CA SER A 245 -5.03 17.24 9.64
C SER A 245 -5.19 18.74 9.92
N GLY A 246 -5.78 19.52 9.01
CA GLY A 246 -5.92 20.96 9.13
C GLY A 246 -4.64 21.76 8.88
N SER A 247 -3.55 21.11 8.42
CA SER A 247 -2.29 21.79 8.08
C SER A 247 -2.38 22.54 6.74
N LEU A 248 -3.25 22.11 5.84
CA LEU A 248 -3.62 22.77 4.59
C LEU A 248 -5.09 23.12 4.59
N SER A 249 -5.42 24.32 4.13
CA SER A 249 -6.77 24.74 3.80
C SER A 249 -7.01 24.61 2.30
N GLN A 250 -8.26 24.37 1.90
CA GLN A 250 -8.69 24.33 0.50
C GLN A 250 -9.51 25.57 0.16
N ILE A 251 -9.24 26.19 -0.98
CA ILE A 251 -10.08 27.25 -1.55
C ILE A 251 -10.39 26.96 -3.02
N CYS A 252 -11.46 27.50 -3.52
CA CYS A 252 -11.82 27.43 -4.94
C CYS A 252 -11.78 28.81 -5.56
N GLN A 253 -11.02 28.95 -6.65
CA GLN A 253 -10.97 30.19 -7.44
C GLN A 253 -11.18 29.86 -8.92
N ASN A 254 -12.18 30.48 -9.55
CA ASN A 254 -12.49 30.24 -10.97
C ASN A 254 -12.63 28.76 -11.34
N GLY A 255 -13.27 27.95 -10.48
CA GLY A 255 -13.48 26.52 -10.71
C GLY A 255 -12.24 25.65 -10.47
N THR A 256 -11.13 26.23 -9.99
CA THR A 256 -9.89 25.50 -9.69
C THR A 256 -9.68 25.43 -8.18
N ALA A 257 -9.38 24.21 -7.68
CA ALA A 257 -9.03 23.99 -6.28
C ALA A 257 -7.56 24.33 -6.02
N TYR A 258 -7.33 25.12 -4.97
CA TYR A 258 -6.01 25.47 -4.46
C TYR A 258 -5.86 25.04 -3.02
N TYR A 259 -4.65 24.74 -2.64
CA TYR A 259 -4.23 24.44 -1.28
C TYR A 259 -3.30 25.54 -0.79
N LEU A 260 -3.45 25.94 0.46
CA LEU A 260 -2.60 26.91 1.13
C LEU A 260 -2.35 26.46 2.57
N ARG A 261 -1.25 26.89 3.17
CA ARG A 261 -1.03 26.59 4.59
C ARG A 261 -2.17 27.18 5.41
N ALA A 262 -2.69 26.40 6.33
CA ALA A 262 -3.64 26.93 7.30
C ALA A 262 -2.93 28.00 8.15
N GLU A 263 -3.60 29.13 8.35
CA GLU A 263 -3.16 30.11 9.33
C GLU A 263 -3.22 29.48 10.71
N ASN A 264 -2.12 29.53 11.45
CA ASN A 264 -2.10 29.00 12.81
C ASN A 264 -3.06 29.82 13.66
N PRO A 265 -4.12 29.27 14.24
CA PRO A 265 -5.09 30.04 15.04
C PRO A 265 -4.44 30.70 16.28
N GLU A 266 -3.21 30.32 16.62
CA GLU A 266 -2.45 30.91 17.75
C GLU A 266 -1.58 32.12 17.36
N ASN A 267 -1.54 32.55 16.10
CA ASN A 267 -0.78 33.72 15.69
C ASN A 267 -1.54 34.50 14.61
N PRO A 268 -2.60 35.26 14.96
CA PRO A 268 -3.25 36.19 14.01
C PRO A 268 -2.25 37.33 13.74
N THR A 269 -1.79 37.47 12.49
CA THR A 269 -0.99 38.62 12.02
C THR A 269 -1.80 39.90 12.03
#